data_7e94e778a0cc4351d0a09963bd1b8abb
#
_entry.id   7e94e778a0cc4351d0a09963bd1b8abb
#
_cell.length_a   1.000
_cell.length_b   1.000
_cell.length_c   1.000
_cell.angle_alpha   90.00
_cell.angle_beta   90.00
_cell.angle_gamma   90.00
#
_symmetry.space_group_name_H-M   'P 1'
#
loop_
_entity.id
_entity.type
_entity.pdbx_description
1 polymer ?
#
loop_
_entity_poly.entity_id
_entity_poly.type
_entity_poly.pdbx_seq_one_letter_code
_entity_poly.pdbx_strand_id
1 'polypeptide(L)'
;DALPICWNLREKEEKQILENRAKGIDERVSLRSRYVKILRNDINYIDLKEIRTYPFWNQRSNRSGLIAEERNARKKPFGNLANRTVGSVYKDIEKGGASGLELKYDSLLRGVPGVKYRQKIQGKWMDVVEEPAKEGWDIVTTIDADIQDIAERALNRKLVETEAESGTAIIMEVKTGEIKGMVNLDRMSNGNYAEGNPNAFSYMNEPGSTFKTVSTMIALDDGVVTPTDSFYVGTGLYQYNKRWVRDHYWRRGQDRGYLTITEGMELSSNIVMSKMVLKGYEDKPEKFIDGIDRIGLRKQLTWDVPLNGIEGTSAIRYPNDKNNYWSKTTLPWMSFGYETQIPPIYMLMFYNGIANGGKMIKPFIAKKFVENGK
;
A
#
# COMPACT_ATOMS: atom_id res chain seq x y z
N ASP A 1 -24.27 -11.57 -36.68
CA ASP A 1 -23.73 -12.78 -36.00
C ASP A 1 -24.32 -13.09 -34.62
N ALA A 2 -25.44 -12.50 -34.25
CA ALA A 2 -26.14 -12.83 -33.00
C ALA A 2 -26.92 -14.15 -33.05
N LEU A 3 -27.31 -14.58 -34.25
CA LEU A 3 -28.05 -15.82 -34.48
C LEU A 3 -27.32 -17.12 -34.05
N PRO A 4 -25.99 -17.29 -34.28
CA PRO A 4 -25.27 -18.47 -33.82
C PRO A 4 -25.18 -18.61 -32.32
N ILE A 5 -25.16 -17.47 -31.57
CA ILE A 5 -25.08 -17.47 -30.12
C ILE A 5 -26.40 -17.92 -29.48
N CYS A 6 -27.52 -17.50 -30.04
CA CYS A 6 -28.85 -17.93 -29.59
C CYS A 6 -29.10 -19.42 -29.92
N TRP A 7 -28.62 -19.90 -31.05
CA TRP A 7 -28.72 -21.32 -31.43
C TRP A 7 -27.91 -22.24 -30.52
N ASN A 8 -26.66 -21.90 -30.28
CA ASN A 8 -25.79 -22.65 -29.36
C ASN A 8 -26.30 -22.70 -27.93
N LEU A 9 -26.98 -21.65 -27.48
CA LEU A 9 -27.62 -21.62 -26.16
C LEU A 9 -28.85 -22.53 -26.13
N ARG A 10 -29.63 -22.56 -27.18
CA ARG A 10 -30.81 -23.39 -27.28
C ARG A 10 -30.44 -24.90 -27.36
N GLU A 11 -29.44 -25.27 -28.11
CA GLU A 11 -28.91 -26.64 -28.11
C GLU A 11 -28.39 -27.10 -26.77
N LYS A 12 -27.70 -26.22 -26.04
CA LYS A 12 -27.24 -26.52 -24.68
C LYS A 12 -28.41 -26.66 -23.69
N GLU A 13 -29.43 -25.83 -23.79
CA GLU A 13 -30.65 -25.94 -22.99
C GLU A 13 -31.41 -27.22 -23.26
N GLU A 14 -31.59 -27.59 -24.54
CA GLU A 14 -32.27 -28.82 -24.93
C GLU A 14 -31.50 -30.06 -24.43
N LYS A 15 -30.18 -30.06 -24.52
CA LYS A 15 -29.34 -31.12 -23.99
C LYS A 15 -29.45 -31.23 -22.45
N GLN A 16 -29.47 -30.12 -21.76
CA GLN A 16 -29.64 -30.08 -20.29
C GLN A 16 -31.03 -30.55 -19.85
N ILE A 17 -32.09 -30.21 -20.60
CA ILE A 17 -33.44 -30.69 -20.36
C ILE A 17 -33.52 -32.20 -20.54
N LEU A 18 -32.90 -32.75 -21.60
CA LEU A 18 -32.85 -34.20 -21.86
C LEU A 18 -32.06 -34.92 -20.72
N GLU A 19 -30.96 -34.37 -20.29
CA GLU A 19 -30.17 -34.92 -19.16
C GLU A 19 -30.98 -34.88 -17.83
N ASN A 20 -31.70 -33.81 -17.58
CA ASN A 20 -32.54 -33.69 -16.38
C ASN A 20 -33.73 -34.67 -16.42
N ARG A 21 -34.38 -34.87 -17.56
CA ARG A 21 -35.39 -35.91 -17.76
C ARG A 21 -34.89 -37.30 -17.48
N ALA A 22 -33.70 -37.61 -17.98
CA ALA A 22 -33.04 -38.89 -17.72
C ALA A 22 -32.70 -39.13 -16.24
N LYS A 23 -32.56 -38.05 -15.45
CA LYS A 23 -32.30 -38.09 -14.03
C LYS A 23 -33.55 -37.95 -13.15
N GLY A 24 -34.77 -37.89 -13.75
CA GLY A 24 -36.02 -37.73 -13.03
C GLY A 24 -36.19 -36.40 -12.26
N ILE A 25 -35.49 -35.35 -12.68
CA ILE A 25 -35.56 -34.01 -12.08
C ILE A 25 -36.74 -33.26 -12.69
N ASP A 26 -37.62 -32.69 -11.82
CA ASP A 26 -38.80 -31.93 -12.25
C ASP A 26 -38.43 -30.72 -13.11
N GLU A 27 -39.02 -30.62 -14.30
CA GLU A 27 -38.77 -29.57 -15.30
C GLU A 27 -39.18 -28.17 -14.89
N ARG A 28 -39.85 -27.98 -13.75
CA ARG A 28 -40.26 -26.65 -13.27
C ARG A 28 -39.16 -25.79 -12.72
N VAL A 29 -37.95 -26.31 -12.60
CA VAL A 29 -36.79 -25.49 -12.30
C VAL A 29 -36.41 -24.72 -13.56
N SER A 30 -37.01 -23.55 -13.75
CA SER A 30 -36.73 -22.65 -14.84
C SER A 30 -35.27 -22.17 -14.71
N LEU A 31 -34.37 -22.81 -15.41
CA LEU A 31 -32.97 -22.38 -15.64
C LEU A 31 -32.89 -21.13 -16.53
N ARG A 32 -34.02 -20.50 -16.87
CA ARG A 32 -34.10 -19.43 -17.86
C ARG A 32 -33.92 -18.07 -17.25
N SER A 33 -32.75 -17.52 -17.35
CA SER A 33 -32.63 -16.07 -17.46
C SER A 33 -33.36 -15.65 -18.75
N ARG A 34 -34.40 -14.82 -18.65
CA ARG A 34 -35.07 -14.22 -19.81
C ARG A 34 -34.15 -13.26 -20.57
N TYR A 35 -32.98 -13.02 -20.06
CA TYR A 35 -32.02 -12.04 -20.56
C TYR A 35 -30.73 -12.75 -20.93
N VAL A 36 -30.21 -12.44 -22.10
CA VAL A 36 -28.90 -12.90 -22.57
C VAL A 36 -27.99 -11.70 -22.67
N LYS A 37 -26.83 -11.75 -22.01
CA LYS A 37 -25.80 -10.73 -22.17
C LYS A 37 -25.15 -10.91 -23.53
N ILE A 38 -25.47 -10.06 -24.50
CA ILE A 38 -25.01 -10.13 -25.89
C ILE A 38 -23.53 -9.78 -25.99
N LEU A 39 -23.10 -8.73 -25.26
CA LEU A 39 -21.72 -8.28 -25.24
C LEU A 39 -21.04 -8.71 -23.94
N ARG A 40 -19.86 -9.29 -24.06
CA ARG A 40 -19.08 -9.76 -22.90
C ARG A 40 -18.50 -8.59 -22.08
N ASN A 41 -18.15 -7.51 -22.77
CA ASN A 41 -17.56 -6.31 -22.16
C ASN A 41 -18.59 -5.20 -22.12
N ASP A 42 -18.42 -4.29 -21.17
CA ASP A 42 -19.18 -3.05 -21.13
C ASP A 42 -18.78 -2.19 -22.34
N ILE A 43 -19.75 -1.49 -22.91
CA ILE A 43 -19.57 -0.63 -24.07
C ILE A 43 -19.74 0.84 -23.68
N ASN A 44 -19.12 1.72 -24.42
CA ASN A 44 -19.31 3.15 -24.21
C ASN A 44 -20.62 3.65 -24.89
N TYR A 45 -21.00 4.90 -24.59
CA TYR A 45 -22.22 5.50 -25.15
C TYR A 45 -22.18 5.62 -26.68
N ILE A 46 -21.00 5.82 -27.27
CA ILE A 46 -20.83 5.93 -28.74
C ILE A 46 -21.16 4.60 -29.41
N ASP A 47 -20.60 3.51 -28.91
CA ASP A 47 -20.86 2.15 -29.40
C ASP A 47 -22.33 1.78 -29.25
N LEU A 48 -22.97 2.13 -28.13
CA LEU A 48 -24.42 1.92 -27.94
C LEU A 48 -25.23 2.70 -28.96
N LYS A 49 -24.84 3.94 -29.27
CA LYS A 49 -25.50 4.76 -30.29
C LYS A 49 -25.37 4.11 -31.67
N GLU A 50 -24.21 3.56 -32.00
CA GLU A 50 -23.99 2.84 -33.24
C GLU A 50 -24.83 1.57 -33.31
N ILE A 51 -24.85 0.74 -32.26
CA ILE A 51 -25.66 -0.47 -32.17
C ILE A 51 -27.15 -0.16 -32.40
N ARG A 52 -27.64 0.96 -31.90
CA ARG A 52 -29.03 1.40 -32.12
C ARG A 52 -29.33 1.85 -33.55
N THR A 53 -28.34 1.96 -34.44
CA THR A 53 -28.58 2.22 -35.89
C THR A 53 -28.80 0.94 -36.68
N TYR A 54 -28.42 -0.22 -36.16
CA TYR A 54 -28.54 -1.49 -36.87
C TYR A 54 -30.01 -1.93 -37.04
N PRO A 55 -30.35 -2.54 -38.15
CA PRO A 55 -31.66 -3.10 -38.38
C PRO A 55 -32.07 -4.01 -37.21
N PHE A 56 -33.34 -3.96 -36.82
CA PHE A 56 -33.88 -4.64 -35.65
C PHE A 56 -33.60 -3.94 -34.33
N TRP A 57 -32.36 -3.52 -34.02
CA TRP A 57 -32.02 -2.82 -32.78
C TRP A 57 -32.32 -1.31 -32.78
N ASN A 58 -32.63 -0.76 -33.97
CA ASN A 58 -33.13 0.62 -34.12
C ASN A 58 -34.58 0.82 -33.66
N GLN A 59 -35.27 -0.29 -33.33
CA GLN A 59 -36.65 -0.25 -32.84
C GLN A 59 -36.70 -0.01 -31.32
N ARG A 60 -37.88 0.36 -30.83
CA ARG A 60 -38.12 0.51 -29.39
C ARG A 60 -37.78 -0.82 -28.66
N SER A 61 -37.27 -0.71 -27.42
CA SER A 61 -36.81 -1.85 -26.61
C SER A 61 -37.86 -2.97 -26.45
N ASN A 62 -39.15 -2.62 -26.44
CA ASN A 62 -40.25 -3.61 -26.36
C ASN A 62 -40.43 -4.43 -27.67
N ARG A 63 -39.87 -3.99 -28.80
CA ARG A 63 -39.88 -4.71 -30.09
C ARG A 63 -38.52 -5.35 -30.39
N SER A 64 -37.44 -4.64 -30.11
CA SER A 64 -36.09 -5.14 -30.38
C SER A 64 -35.58 -6.08 -29.27
N GLY A 65 -36.16 -6.02 -28.06
CA GLY A 65 -35.64 -6.75 -26.92
C GLY A 65 -34.28 -6.25 -26.39
N LEU A 66 -33.73 -5.17 -26.99
CA LEU A 66 -32.45 -4.60 -26.56
C LEU A 66 -32.65 -3.80 -25.26
N ILE A 67 -32.03 -4.27 -24.19
CA ILE A 67 -31.96 -3.59 -22.90
C ILE A 67 -30.54 -3.10 -22.70
N ALA A 68 -30.38 -1.80 -22.55
CA ALA A 68 -29.11 -1.20 -22.16
C ALA A 68 -29.21 -0.79 -20.69
N GLU A 69 -28.34 -1.39 -19.86
CA GLU A 69 -28.19 -1.03 -18.47
C GLU A 69 -27.03 -0.05 -18.35
N GLU A 70 -27.30 1.12 -17.80
CA GLU A 70 -26.27 2.10 -17.50
C GLU A 70 -25.51 1.68 -16.26
N ARG A 71 -24.16 1.72 -16.34
CA ARG A 71 -23.28 1.41 -15.21
C ARG A 71 -22.26 2.50 -15.06
N ASN A 72 -22.08 2.93 -13.85
CA ASN A 72 -20.97 3.81 -13.52
C ASN A 72 -19.66 3.02 -13.58
N ALA A 73 -18.64 3.55 -14.25
CA ALA A 73 -17.32 2.93 -14.33
C ALA A 73 -16.26 3.90 -13.81
N ARG A 74 -15.38 3.39 -12.92
CA ARG A 74 -14.23 4.17 -12.45
C ARG A 74 -13.20 4.29 -13.57
N LYS A 75 -12.90 5.52 -14.00
CA LYS A 75 -11.84 5.81 -14.95
C LYS A 75 -10.54 6.12 -14.20
N LYS A 76 -9.43 5.65 -14.74
CA LYS A 76 -8.07 5.92 -14.26
C LYS A 76 -7.32 6.71 -15.33
N PRO A 77 -7.29 8.04 -15.28
CA PRO A 77 -6.68 8.88 -16.32
C PRO A 77 -5.19 8.60 -16.51
N PHE A 78 -4.48 8.26 -15.43
CA PHE A 78 -3.06 7.93 -15.43
C PHE A 78 -2.79 6.40 -15.45
N GLY A 79 -3.75 5.60 -15.89
CA GLY A 79 -3.60 4.14 -15.95
C GLY A 79 -3.39 3.50 -14.57
N ASN A 80 -2.26 2.82 -14.40
CA ASN A 80 -1.93 2.12 -13.15
C ASN A 80 -1.06 2.95 -12.19
N LEU A 81 -0.76 4.19 -12.50
CA LEU A 81 0.07 5.06 -11.67
C LEU A 81 -0.55 5.23 -10.28
N ALA A 82 0.23 4.99 -9.22
CA ALA A 82 -0.21 5.03 -7.82
C ALA A 82 -1.45 4.16 -7.53
N ASN A 83 -1.66 3.10 -8.31
CA ASN A 83 -2.89 2.31 -8.28
C ASN A 83 -3.19 1.73 -6.89
N ARG A 84 -2.16 1.32 -6.15
CA ARG A 84 -2.33 0.77 -4.80
C ARG A 84 -2.66 1.86 -3.78
N THR A 85 -2.06 3.03 -3.92
CA THR A 85 -2.26 4.18 -3.03
C THR A 85 -3.65 4.79 -3.23
N VAL A 86 -3.99 5.12 -4.47
CA VAL A 86 -5.33 5.63 -4.83
C VAL A 86 -6.38 4.55 -4.57
N GLY A 87 -6.11 3.36 -5.01
CA GLY A 87 -6.99 2.22 -4.80
C GLY A 87 -7.95 1.96 -5.95
N SER A 88 -8.92 1.12 -5.65
CA SER A 88 -9.95 0.68 -6.59
C SER A 88 -11.29 0.51 -5.88
N VAL A 89 -12.36 0.51 -6.67
CA VAL A 89 -13.70 0.13 -6.23
C VAL A 89 -14.00 -1.31 -6.70
N TYR A 90 -14.93 -1.98 -6.05
CA TYR A 90 -15.43 -3.28 -6.52
C TYR A 90 -16.08 -3.14 -7.89
N LYS A 91 -16.09 -4.24 -8.68
CA LYS A 91 -16.84 -4.28 -9.96
C LYS A 91 -18.32 -3.94 -9.77
N ASP A 92 -18.86 -4.37 -8.68
CA ASP A 92 -20.16 -3.96 -8.17
C ASP A 92 -19.93 -2.70 -7.32
N ILE A 93 -20.20 -1.54 -7.90
CA ILE A 93 -19.94 -0.22 -7.29
C ILE A 93 -20.70 -0.06 -5.98
N GLU A 94 -21.84 -0.75 -5.82
CA GLU A 94 -22.63 -0.71 -4.58
C GLU A 94 -21.83 -1.26 -3.38
N LYS A 95 -20.83 -2.12 -3.62
CA LYS A 95 -19.92 -2.62 -2.57
C LYS A 95 -18.86 -1.60 -2.14
N GLY A 96 -18.67 -0.54 -2.91
CA GLY A 96 -17.80 0.59 -2.60
C GLY A 96 -16.33 0.36 -2.86
N GLY A 97 -15.48 1.01 -2.06
CA GLY A 97 -14.03 0.95 -2.17
C GLY A 97 -13.46 -0.42 -1.83
N ALA A 98 -12.53 -0.91 -2.66
CA ALA A 98 -11.89 -2.22 -2.49
C ALA A 98 -10.47 -2.11 -1.93
N SER A 99 -9.77 -0.99 -2.14
CA SER A 99 -8.40 -0.78 -1.68
C SER A 99 -8.03 0.70 -1.63
N GLY A 100 -6.89 1.01 -1.01
CA GLY A 100 -6.29 2.35 -1.01
C GLY A 100 -7.18 3.43 -0.39
N LEU A 101 -7.06 4.66 -0.88
CA LEU A 101 -7.87 5.80 -0.44
C LEU A 101 -9.37 5.57 -0.71
N GLU A 102 -9.71 4.88 -1.82
CA GLU A 102 -11.10 4.53 -2.15
C GLU A 102 -11.75 3.70 -1.03
N LEU A 103 -11.04 2.74 -0.46
CA LEU A 103 -11.54 1.94 0.67
C LEU A 103 -11.55 2.76 1.98
N LYS A 104 -10.47 3.49 2.25
CA LYS A 104 -10.32 4.24 3.51
C LYS A 104 -11.39 5.30 3.70
N TYR A 105 -11.75 5.97 2.62
CA TYR A 105 -12.70 7.09 2.61
C TYR A 105 -14.01 6.78 1.87
N ASP A 106 -14.32 5.48 1.70
CA ASP A 106 -15.50 5.02 0.98
C ASP A 106 -16.80 5.69 1.43
N SER A 107 -16.99 5.86 2.73
CA SER A 107 -18.18 6.50 3.30
C SER A 107 -18.36 7.98 2.87
N LEU A 108 -17.27 8.67 2.56
CA LEU A 108 -17.29 10.04 2.06
C LEU A 108 -17.43 10.08 0.54
N LEU A 109 -16.71 9.20 -0.16
CA LEU A 109 -16.64 9.17 -1.62
C LEU A 109 -17.89 8.62 -2.30
N ARG A 110 -18.58 7.69 -1.63
CA ARG A 110 -19.71 6.96 -2.21
C ARG A 110 -20.94 7.83 -2.44
N GLY A 111 -21.14 8.86 -1.62
CA GLY A 111 -22.39 9.62 -1.58
C GLY A 111 -23.58 8.82 -1.03
N VAL A 112 -24.77 9.28 -1.29
CA VAL A 112 -26.01 8.64 -0.86
C VAL A 112 -26.91 8.39 -2.08
N PRO A 113 -27.30 7.14 -2.35
CA PRO A 113 -28.19 6.86 -3.48
C PRO A 113 -29.55 7.48 -3.26
N GLY A 114 -30.13 8.04 -4.32
CA GLY A 114 -31.49 8.54 -4.31
C GLY A 114 -32.51 7.42 -4.49
N VAL A 115 -33.76 7.74 -4.22
CA VAL A 115 -34.91 6.83 -4.38
C VAL A 115 -35.80 7.37 -5.51
N LYS A 116 -36.07 6.51 -6.49
CA LYS A 116 -37.05 6.78 -7.54
C LYS A 116 -38.03 5.64 -7.70
N TYR A 117 -39.27 5.96 -8.02
CA TYR A 117 -40.29 4.99 -8.34
C TYR A 117 -40.96 5.30 -9.68
N ARG A 118 -41.57 4.28 -10.29
CA ARG A 118 -42.30 4.44 -11.54
C ARG A 118 -43.77 4.70 -11.25
N GLN A 119 -44.30 5.79 -11.81
CA GLN A 119 -45.70 6.14 -11.72
C GLN A 119 -46.31 6.31 -13.14
N LYS A 120 -47.54 5.85 -13.30
CA LYS A 120 -48.25 6.04 -14.56
C LYS A 120 -48.97 7.39 -14.53
N ILE A 121 -48.45 8.34 -15.31
CA ILE A 121 -49.00 9.69 -15.44
C ILE A 121 -49.54 9.84 -16.87
N GLN A 122 -50.82 10.18 -17.00
CA GLN A 122 -51.50 10.34 -18.30
C GLN A 122 -51.29 9.15 -19.26
N GLY A 123 -51.33 7.93 -18.73
CA GLY A 123 -51.16 6.71 -19.53
C GLY A 123 -49.72 6.32 -19.86
N LYS A 124 -48.72 7.14 -19.51
CA LYS A 124 -47.29 6.86 -19.71
C LYS A 124 -46.61 6.58 -18.38
N TRP A 125 -45.71 5.59 -18.36
CA TRP A 125 -44.88 5.32 -17.20
C TRP A 125 -43.74 6.37 -17.16
N MET A 126 -43.65 7.10 -16.04
CA MET A 126 -42.61 8.09 -15.78
C MET A 126 -41.88 7.74 -14.49
N ASP A 127 -40.56 8.00 -14.47
CA ASP A 127 -39.77 7.87 -13.24
C ASP A 127 -39.99 9.16 -12.41
N VAL A 128 -40.42 9.00 -11.19
CA VAL A 128 -40.60 10.08 -10.21
C VAL A 128 -39.49 9.92 -9.16
N VAL A 129 -38.73 10.97 -8.94
CA VAL A 129 -37.69 11.00 -7.91
C VAL A 129 -38.35 11.33 -6.58
N GLU A 130 -38.27 10.43 -5.63
CA GLU A 130 -38.78 10.61 -4.26
C GLU A 130 -37.72 11.29 -3.41
N GLU A 131 -36.47 10.77 -3.47
CA GLU A 131 -35.33 11.36 -2.82
C GLU A 131 -34.20 11.54 -3.85
N PRO A 132 -33.65 12.75 -4.01
CA PRO A 132 -32.53 12.97 -4.92
C PRO A 132 -31.25 12.30 -4.39
N ALA A 133 -30.46 11.73 -5.27
CA ALA A 133 -29.13 11.26 -4.93
C ALA A 133 -28.25 12.42 -4.45
N LYS A 134 -27.42 12.15 -3.44
CA LYS A 134 -26.37 13.09 -2.99
C LYS A 134 -25.02 12.61 -3.48
N GLU A 135 -24.30 13.48 -4.17
CA GLU A 135 -22.95 13.15 -4.62
C GLU A 135 -22.00 12.97 -3.44
N GLY A 136 -21.00 12.12 -3.60
CA GLY A 136 -19.91 11.96 -2.63
C GLY A 136 -18.95 13.13 -2.71
N TRP A 137 -18.04 13.16 -1.75
CA TRP A 137 -16.95 14.13 -1.69
C TRP A 137 -15.81 13.73 -2.63
N ASP A 138 -15.02 14.70 -3.08
CA ASP A 138 -13.76 14.48 -3.76
C ASP A 138 -12.59 14.52 -2.77
N ILE A 139 -11.56 13.73 -3.01
CA ILE A 139 -10.29 13.81 -2.27
C ILE A 139 -9.23 14.44 -3.16
N VAL A 140 -8.64 15.54 -2.68
CA VAL A 140 -7.41 16.08 -3.25
C VAL A 140 -6.24 15.44 -2.52
N THR A 141 -5.40 14.73 -3.25
CA THR A 141 -4.21 14.06 -2.69
C THR A 141 -2.98 14.96 -2.75
N THR A 142 -1.95 14.60 -1.99
CA THR A 142 -0.62 15.24 -2.04
C THR A 142 0.26 14.69 -3.14
N ILE A 143 -0.16 13.57 -3.77
CA ILE A 143 0.61 12.89 -4.82
C ILE A 143 0.76 13.82 -6.02
N ASP A 144 2.00 13.99 -6.45
CA ASP A 144 2.38 14.64 -7.69
C ASP A 144 2.58 13.58 -8.78
N ALA A 145 1.83 13.67 -9.87
CA ALA A 145 1.83 12.65 -10.91
C ALA A 145 3.19 12.49 -11.59
N ASP A 146 3.93 13.58 -11.78
CA ASP A 146 5.23 13.54 -12.44
C ASP A 146 6.29 12.92 -11.51
N ILE A 147 6.28 13.30 -10.23
CA ILE A 147 7.16 12.71 -9.21
C ILE A 147 6.88 11.22 -9.03
N GLN A 148 5.60 10.84 -9.00
CA GLN A 148 5.17 9.45 -8.89
C GLN A 148 5.67 8.61 -10.09
N ASP A 149 5.50 9.12 -11.31
CA ASP A 149 5.92 8.43 -12.54
C ASP A 149 7.45 8.27 -12.60
N ILE A 150 8.20 9.31 -12.23
CA ILE A 150 9.67 9.24 -12.15
C ILE A 150 10.11 8.19 -11.13
N ALA A 151 9.50 8.20 -9.94
CA ALA A 151 9.80 7.26 -8.87
C ALA A 151 9.50 5.80 -9.27
N GLU A 152 8.33 5.57 -9.91
CA GLU A 152 7.91 4.24 -10.37
C GLU A 152 8.87 3.69 -11.43
N ARG A 153 9.21 4.49 -12.43
CA ARG A 153 10.18 4.08 -13.47
C ARG A 153 11.58 3.81 -12.90
N ALA A 154 12.04 4.64 -11.96
CA ALA A 154 13.35 4.46 -11.34
C ALA A 154 13.39 3.18 -10.49
N LEU A 155 12.37 2.96 -9.66
CA LEU A 155 12.26 1.76 -8.83
C LEU A 155 12.14 0.50 -9.70
N ASN A 156 11.27 0.49 -10.70
CA ASN A 156 11.08 -0.65 -11.60
C ASN A 156 12.39 -1.04 -12.29
N ARG A 157 13.12 -0.07 -12.84
CA ARG A 157 14.43 -0.31 -13.45
C ARG A 157 15.40 -0.97 -12.47
N LYS A 158 15.44 -0.49 -11.21
CA LYS A 158 16.33 -1.06 -10.19
C LYS A 158 15.93 -2.46 -9.77
N LEU A 159 14.64 -2.73 -9.66
CA LEU A 159 14.12 -4.07 -9.34
C LEU A 159 14.43 -5.08 -10.45
N VAL A 160 14.29 -4.68 -11.72
CA VAL A 160 14.68 -5.52 -12.86
C VAL A 160 16.17 -5.81 -12.85
N GLU A 161 17.03 -4.79 -12.60
CA GLU A 161 18.48 -4.94 -12.53
C GLU A 161 18.91 -5.91 -11.41
N THR A 162 18.26 -5.85 -10.26
CA THR A 162 18.65 -6.63 -9.07
C THR A 162 17.88 -7.93 -8.92
N GLU A 163 16.86 -8.18 -9.77
CA GLU A 163 15.94 -9.31 -9.68
C GLU A 163 15.28 -9.45 -8.30
N ALA A 164 15.09 -8.33 -7.59
CA ALA A 164 14.51 -8.33 -6.26
C ALA A 164 13.03 -8.73 -6.29
N GLU A 165 12.52 -9.31 -5.20
CA GLU A 165 11.11 -9.74 -5.11
C GLU A 165 10.16 -8.56 -4.98
N SER A 166 10.58 -7.51 -4.28
CA SER A 166 9.77 -6.30 -4.08
C SER A 166 10.64 -5.08 -3.80
N GLY A 167 10.04 -3.91 -3.91
CA GLY A 167 10.69 -2.66 -3.54
C GLY A 167 9.69 -1.56 -3.26
N THR A 168 10.16 -0.56 -2.50
CA THR A 168 9.36 0.60 -2.11
C THR A 168 10.18 1.86 -2.30
N ALA A 169 9.55 2.90 -2.87
CA ALA A 169 10.10 4.25 -2.94
C ALA A 169 9.07 5.24 -2.40
N ILE A 170 9.50 6.11 -1.49
CA ILE A 170 8.64 7.12 -0.86
C ILE A 170 9.34 8.47 -0.96
N ILE A 171 8.62 9.48 -1.46
CA ILE A 171 9.10 10.85 -1.58
C ILE A 171 8.20 11.76 -0.75
N MET A 172 8.77 12.45 0.22
CA MET A 172 8.05 13.27 1.19
C MET A 172 8.62 14.69 1.22
N GLU A 173 7.74 15.66 1.26
CA GLU A 173 8.14 17.05 1.45
C GLU A 173 8.53 17.30 2.90
N VAL A 174 9.75 17.83 3.11
CA VAL A 174 10.35 17.96 4.45
C VAL A 174 9.53 18.85 5.39
N LYS A 175 9.05 19.97 4.91
CA LYS A 175 8.36 20.99 5.75
C LYS A 175 6.93 20.64 6.10
N THR A 176 6.23 19.95 5.20
CA THR A 176 4.77 19.73 5.30
C THR A 176 4.41 18.33 5.73
N GLY A 177 5.24 17.34 5.40
CA GLY A 177 4.90 15.92 5.56
C GLY A 177 4.06 15.36 4.42
N GLU A 178 3.81 16.14 3.37
CA GLU A 178 3.09 15.70 2.17
C GLU A 178 3.87 14.60 1.44
N ILE A 179 3.24 13.46 1.20
CA ILE A 179 3.79 12.41 0.33
C ILE A 179 3.56 12.83 -1.12
N LYS A 180 4.63 13.12 -1.83
CA LYS A 180 4.60 13.52 -3.25
C LYS A 180 4.64 12.32 -4.20
N GLY A 181 5.24 11.22 -3.75
CA GLY A 181 5.27 9.96 -4.49
C GLY A 181 5.36 8.78 -3.54
N MET A 182 4.64 7.71 -3.86
CA MET A 182 4.67 6.45 -3.13
C MET A 182 4.48 5.28 -4.08
N VAL A 183 5.52 4.49 -4.20
CA VAL A 183 5.57 3.34 -5.11
C VAL A 183 5.83 2.07 -4.31
N ASN A 184 5.02 1.05 -4.53
CA ASN A 184 5.16 -0.26 -3.91
C ASN A 184 5.05 -1.32 -5.01
N LEU A 185 6.18 -1.87 -5.46
CA LEU A 185 6.23 -2.84 -6.56
C LEU A 185 6.58 -4.22 -6.04
N ASP A 186 5.80 -5.21 -6.43
CA ASP A 186 6.03 -6.63 -6.18
C ASP A 186 6.25 -7.36 -7.51
N ARG A 187 7.13 -8.38 -7.50
CA ARG A 187 7.42 -9.21 -8.66
C ARG A 187 6.24 -10.16 -8.92
N MET A 188 5.72 -10.11 -10.14
CA MET A 188 4.63 -10.96 -10.58
C MET A 188 5.15 -12.31 -11.09
N SER A 189 4.27 -13.31 -11.20
CA SER A 189 4.62 -14.66 -11.68
C SER A 189 5.21 -14.68 -13.09
N ASN A 190 4.94 -13.67 -13.91
CA ASN A 190 5.50 -13.50 -15.25
C ASN A 190 6.87 -12.77 -15.26
N GLY A 191 7.42 -12.45 -14.09
CA GLY A 191 8.69 -11.72 -13.92
C GLY A 191 8.60 -10.20 -14.02
N ASN A 192 7.46 -9.65 -14.42
CA ASN A 192 7.24 -8.20 -14.43
C ASN A 192 6.92 -7.70 -13.02
N TYR A 193 7.01 -6.38 -12.82
CA TYR A 193 6.67 -5.72 -11.56
C TYR A 193 5.37 -4.94 -11.71
N ALA A 194 4.56 -4.97 -10.67
CA ALA A 194 3.32 -4.20 -10.58
C ALA A 194 3.08 -3.73 -9.15
N GLU A 195 2.28 -2.69 -8.98
CA GLU A 195 1.87 -2.25 -7.65
C GLU A 195 1.08 -3.34 -6.93
N GLY A 196 1.62 -3.77 -5.80
CA GLY A 196 1.11 -4.87 -4.97
C GLY A 196 0.68 -4.40 -3.58
N ASN A 197 1.35 -4.90 -2.54
CA ASN A 197 1.04 -4.56 -1.16
C ASN A 197 1.50 -3.14 -0.80
N PRO A 198 0.87 -2.47 0.20
CA PRO A 198 1.31 -1.15 0.67
C PRO A 198 2.57 -1.26 1.53
N ASN A 199 3.66 -1.79 0.95
CA ASN A 199 4.90 -2.16 1.63
C ASN A 199 5.55 -0.98 2.38
N ALA A 200 5.34 0.25 1.90
CA ALA A 200 5.77 1.46 2.58
C ALA A 200 5.31 1.53 4.05
N PHE A 201 4.12 1.05 4.34
CA PHE A 201 3.49 1.08 5.65
C PHE A 201 3.48 -0.25 6.38
N SER A 202 3.36 -1.36 5.64
CA SER A 202 3.08 -2.69 6.20
C SER A 202 4.29 -3.62 6.24
N TYR A 203 5.32 -3.36 5.44
CA TYR A 203 6.47 -4.25 5.37
C TYR A 203 7.37 -4.07 6.60
N MET A 204 7.29 -5.06 7.49
CA MET A 204 8.06 -5.12 8.72
C MET A 204 9.45 -5.65 8.42
N ASN A 205 10.41 -4.74 8.18
CA ASN A 205 11.77 -5.10 7.82
C ASN A 205 12.78 -4.58 8.85
N GLU A 206 13.91 -5.25 8.94
CA GLU A 206 15.07 -4.77 9.68
C GLU A 206 15.68 -3.57 8.93
N PRO A 207 15.70 -2.37 9.55
CA PRO A 207 16.17 -1.15 8.87
C PRO A 207 17.66 -1.16 8.55
N GLY A 208 18.41 -2.09 9.12
CA GLY A 208 19.86 -2.19 8.93
C GLY A 208 20.58 -0.90 9.30
N SER A 209 21.63 -0.58 8.55
CA SER A 209 22.51 0.57 8.85
C SER A 209 21.83 1.94 8.87
N THR A 210 20.62 2.08 8.34
CA THR A 210 19.85 3.32 8.48
C THR A 210 19.48 3.61 9.94
N PHE A 211 19.39 2.57 10.77
CA PHE A 211 19.08 2.71 12.20
C PHE A 211 20.27 3.24 13.03
N LYS A 212 21.50 3.23 12.51
CA LYS A 212 22.68 3.73 13.22
C LYS A 212 22.55 5.20 13.63
N THR A 213 21.90 6.02 12.80
CA THR A 213 21.60 7.41 13.13
C THR A 213 20.68 7.52 14.35
N VAL A 214 19.68 6.65 14.47
CA VAL A 214 18.82 6.58 15.67
C VAL A 214 19.67 6.25 16.90
N SER A 215 20.48 5.21 16.82
CA SER A 215 21.33 4.75 17.93
C SER A 215 22.33 5.81 18.38
N THR A 216 22.96 6.48 17.41
CA THR A 216 23.94 7.54 17.69
C THR A 216 23.25 8.75 18.31
N MET A 217 22.08 9.16 17.80
CA MET A 217 21.32 10.28 18.36
C MET A 217 20.94 10.04 19.82
N ILE A 218 20.47 8.84 20.16
CA ILE A 218 20.12 8.46 21.54
C ILE A 218 21.36 8.51 22.43
N ALA A 219 22.48 7.94 21.99
CA ALA A 219 23.71 7.89 22.78
C ALA A 219 24.34 9.26 23.01
N LEU A 220 24.22 10.18 22.06
CA LEU A 220 24.65 11.58 22.18
C LEU A 220 23.73 12.35 23.13
N ASP A 221 22.42 12.21 22.98
CA ASP A 221 21.42 12.89 23.82
C ASP A 221 21.52 12.47 25.29
N ASP A 222 21.72 11.18 25.54
CA ASP A 222 21.91 10.63 26.89
C ASP A 222 23.33 10.92 27.47
N GLY A 223 24.21 11.56 26.71
CA GLY A 223 25.59 11.89 27.14
C GLY A 223 26.51 10.65 27.31
N VAL A 224 26.15 9.52 26.71
CA VAL A 224 26.95 8.28 26.75
C VAL A 224 28.26 8.43 26.01
N VAL A 225 28.23 9.15 24.88
CA VAL A 225 29.38 9.43 24.03
C VAL A 225 29.35 10.87 23.52
N THR A 226 30.53 11.32 23.04
CA THR A 226 30.71 12.52 22.23
C THR A 226 31.10 12.13 20.80
N PRO A 227 30.98 13.01 19.81
CA PRO A 227 31.37 12.70 18.41
C PRO A 227 32.83 12.26 18.28
N THR A 228 33.72 12.69 19.20
CA THR A 228 35.16 12.41 19.22
C THR A 228 35.56 11.19 20.04
N ASP A 229 34.65 10.61 20.82
CA ASP A 229 34.89 9.35 21.53
C ASP A 229 35.20 8.25 20.51
N SER A 230 36.22 7.43 20.80
CA SER A 230 36.72 6.42 19.88
C SER A 230 36.65 5.02 20.45
N PHE A 231 36.51 4.05 19.56
CA PHE A 231 36.45 2.62 19.87
C PHE A 231 37.45 1.85 18.98
N TYR A 232 38.14 0.89 19.57
CA TYR A 232 39.02 0.00 18.82
C TYR A 232 38.19 -0.94 17.94
N VAL A 233 38.43 -0.91 16.63
CA VAL A 233 37.74 -1.77 15.64
C VAL A 233 38.67 -2.77 14.97
N GLY A 234 40.00 -2.56 15.05
CA GLY A 234 41.03 -3.45 14.50
C GLY A 234 40.76 -3.76 13.03
N THR A 235 40.83 -5.03 12.68
CA THR A 235 40.61 -5.51 11.30
C THR A 235 39.10 -5.61 10.91
N GLY A 236 38.21 -5.02 11.68
CA GLY A 236 36.75 -5.09 11.41
C GLY A 236 36.08 -6.36 11.93
N LEU A 237 36.69 -7.00 12.93
CA LEU A 237 36.14 -8.19 13.61
C LEU A 237 36.08 -7.93 15.12
N TYR A 238 34.90 -8.11 15.71
CA TYR A 238 34.68 -8.00 17.13
C TYR A 238 33.80 -9.17 17.62
N GLN A 239 34.30 -9.92 18.59
CA GLN A 239 33.51 -11.01 19.18
C GLN A 239 32.82 -10.54 20.44
N TYR A 240 31.50 -10.66 20.46
CA TYR A 240 30.66 -10.41 21.64
C TYR A 240 29.75 -11.60 21.89
N ASN A 241 29.77 -12.12 23.11
CA ASN A 241 28.96 -13.26 23.55
C ASN A 241 28.94 -14.44 22.54
N LYS A 242 30.14 -14.88 22.10
CA LYS A 242 30.37 -15.97 21.12
C LYS A 242 29.86 -15.68 19.70
N ARG A 243 29.34 -14.49 19.40
CA ARG A 243 28.94 -14.06 18.05
C ARG A 243 29.90 -12.99 17.50
N TRP A 244 30.08 -12.98 16.19
CA TRP A 244 30.95 -12.02 15.52
C TRP A 244 30.15 -10.82 14.98
N VAL A 245 30.51 -9.63 15.44
CA VAL A 245 30.14 -8.38 14.78
C VAL A 245 31.21 -8.08 13.74
N ARG A 246 30.76 -7.76 12.52
CA ARG A 246 31.65 -7.57 11.38
C ARG A 246 31.37 -6.25 10.71
N ASP A 247 32.44 -5.51 10.40
CA ASP A 247 32.40 -4.35 9.52
C ASP A 247 32.59 -4.80 8.07
N HIS A 248 32.11 -4.02 7.10
CA HIS A 248 32.14 -4.40 5.69
C HIS A 248 33.55 -4.63 5.12
N TYR A 249 34.59 -4.04 5.73
CA TYR A 249 35.98 -4.15 5.31
C TYR A 249 36.73 -5.33 5.95
N TRP A 250 36.16 -6.11 6.84
CA TRP A 250 36.84 -7.16 7.60
C TRP A 250 37.58 -8.19 6.74
N ARG A 251 37.08 -8.46 5.53
CA ARG A 251 37.74 -9.39 4.59
C ARG A 251 39.00 -8.83 3.93
N ARG A 252 39.22 -7.51 4.00
CA ARG A 252 40.39 -6.85 3.41
C ARG A 252 41.62 -6.92 4.31
N GLY A 253 41.45 -7.38 5.58
CA GLY A 253 42.55 -7.53 6.53
C GLY A 253 43.23 -6.24 6.98
N GLN A 254 42.70 -5.08 6.59
CA GLN A 254 43.27 -3.78 6.96
C GLN A 254 42.91 -3.44 8.39
N ASP A 255 43.94 -3.28 9.24
CA ASP A 255 43.74 -2.78 10.61
C ASP A 255 43.52 -1.27 10.59
N ARG A 256 42.37 -0.83 11.12
CA ARG A 256 42.01 0.59 11.22
C ARG A 256 42.19 1.15 12.63
N GLY A 257 42.67 0.33 13.58
CA GLY A 257 42.90 0.74 14.96
C GLY A 257 41.64 1.24 15.65
N TYR A 258 41.62 2.53 15.97
CA TYR A 258 40.49 3.21 16.61
C TYR A 258 39.74 4.04 15.59
N LEU A 259 38.40 4.04 15.69
CA LEU A 259 37.53 4.96 14.96
C LEU A 259 36.72 5.78 15.97
N THR A 260 36.60 7.07 15.71
CA THR A 260 35.70 7.96 16.44
C THR A 260 34.24 7.62 16.12
N ILE A 261 33.28 8.13 16.88
CA ILE A 261 31.84 8.00 16.55
C ILE A 261 31.56 8.57 15.18
N THR A 262 32.16 9.73 14.83
CA THR A 262 32.00 10.35 13.50
C THR A 262 32.51 9.43 12.40
N GLU A 263 33.74 8.94 12.48
CA GLU A 263 34.33 8.02 11.51
C GLU A 263 33.56 6.68 11.45
N GLY A 264 33.07 6.20 12.61
CA GLY A 264 32.21 5.01 12.69
C GLY A 264 30.91 5.16 11.94
N MET A 265 30.29 6.34 11.95
CA MET A 265 29.11 6.68 11.16
C MET A 265 29.44 6.79 9.68
N GLU A 266 30.50 7.51 9.30
CA GLU A 266 30.95 7.68 7.91
C GLU A 266 31.27 6.34 7.25
N LEU A 267 31.94 5.44 7.97
CA LEU A 267 32.32 4.11 7.51
C LEU A 267 31.24 3.04 7.75
N SER A 268 30.12 3.46 8.32
CA SER A 268 29.03 2.52 8.69
C SER A 268 29.53 1.33 9.52
N SER A 269 30.36 1.58 10.54
CA SER A 269 30.93 0.53 11.39
C SER A 269 29.88 -0.07 12.33
N ASN A 270 29.66 -1.35 12.24
CA ASN A 270 28.82 -2.11 13.18
C ASN A 270 29.49 -2.24 14.54
N ILE A 271 30.83 -2.31 14.56
CA ILE A 271 31.60 -2.46 15.79
C ILE A 271 31.53 -1.22 16.66
N VAL A 272 31.69 -0.02 16.04
CA VAL A 272 31.53 1.25 16.75
C VAL A 272 30.15 1.34 17.37
N MET A 273 29.09 1.08 16.60
CA MET A 273 27.71 1.12 17.09
C MET A 273 27.47 0.14 18.24
N SER A 274 27.93 -1.11 18.09
CA SER A 274 27.81 -2.13 19.16
C SER A 274 28.50 -1.71 20.44
N LYS A 275 29.75 -1.24 20.36
CA LYS A 275 30.52 -0.82 21.53
C LYS A 275 29.96 0.45 22.19
N MET A 276 29.43 1.38 21.39
CA MET A 276 28.77 2.57 21.86
C MET A 276 27.56 2.24 22.73
N VAL A 277 26.63 1.40 22.23
CA VAL A 277 25.43 1.05 23.01
C VAL A 277 25.76 0.17 24.22
N LEU A 278 26.72 -0.73 24.12
CA LEU A 278 27.17 -1.51 25.26
C LEU A 278 27.76 -0.64 26.35
N LYS A 279 28.56 0.39 26.00
CA LYS A 279 29.11 1.36 26.97
C LYS A 279 28.01 2.03 27.80
N GLY A 280 26.89 2.38 27.19
CA GLY A 280 25.84 3.14 27.88
C GLY A 280 24.69 2.33 28.46
N TYR A 281 24.40 1.16 27.87
CA TYR A 281 23.11 0.49 28.09
C TYR A 281 23.21 -1.02 28.36
N GLU A 282 24.42 -1.61 28.50
CA GLU A 282 24.57 -3.05 28.74
C GLU A 282 23.84 -3.49 30.00
N ASP A 283 23.97 -2.75 31.09
CA ASP A 283 23.34 -3.05 32.39
C ASP A 283 21.85 -2.65 32.45
N LYS A 284 21.41 -1.73 31.61
CA LYS A 284 20.05 -1.16 31.58
C LYS A 284 19.58 -0.94 30.16
N PRO A 285 19.35 -2.02 29.38
CA PRO A 285 18.99 -1.92 27.96
C PRO A 285 17.65 -1.23 27.71
N GLU A 286 16.74 -1.21 28.70
CA GLU A 286 15.48 -0.49 28.66
C GLU A 286 15.66 1.01 28.39
N LYS A 287 16.73 1.62 28.89
CA LYS A 287 17.01 3.05 28.64
C LYS A 287 17.24 3.35 27.15
N PHE A 288 17.89 2.45 26.44
CA PHE A 288 18.06 2.59 25.00
C PHE A 288 16.72 2.53 24.27
N ILE A 289 15.84 1.60 24.68
CA ILE A 289 14.50 1.46 24.10
C ILE A 289 13.63 2.68 24.44
N ASP A 290 13.72 3.20 25.67
CA ASP A 290 13.06 4.45 26.06
C ASP A 290 13.53 5.63 25.22
N GLY A 291 14.80 5.64 24.78
CA GLY A 291 15.32 6.58 23.80
C GLY A 291 14.62 6.47 22.44
N ILE A 292 14.38 5.25 21.97
CA ILE A 292 13.62 4.99 20.73
C ILE A 292 12.17 5.48 20.89
N ASP A 293 11.57 5.30 22.05
CA ASP A 293 10.22 5.79 22.37
C ASP A 293 10.16 7.32 22.38
N ARG A 294 11.17 8.00 22.94
CA ARG A 294 11.28 9.48 22.89
C ARG A 294 11.31 9.99 21.46
N ILE A 295 11.96 9.29 20.55
CA ILE A 295 11.98 9.61 19.11
C ILE A 295 10.62 9.34 18.47
N GLY A 296 9.79 8.44 19.02
CA GLY A 296 8.46 8.12 18.51
C GLY A 296 8.41 6.99 17.50
N LEU A 297 9.50 6.22 17.32
CA LEU A 297 9.56 5.10 16.36
C LEU A 297 8.72 3.88 16.77
N ARG A 298 8.29 3.78 18.04
CA ARG A 298 7.35 2.76 18.53
C ARG A 298 5.91 3.27 18.66
N LYS A 299 5.67 4.54 18.37
CA LYS A 299 4.33 5.12 18.45
C LYS A 299 3.44 4.55 17.37
N GLN A 300 2.28 4.00 17.75
CA GLN A 300 1.27 3.59 16.80
C GLN A 300 0.69 4.80 16.06
N LEU A 301 0.69 4.76 14.75
CA LEU A 301 0.16 5.82 13.88
C LEU A 301 -0.97 5.27 13.02
N THR A 302 -1.99 6.08 12.79
CA THR A 302 -3.05 5.80 11.81
C THR A 302 -2.67 6.37 10.46
N TRP A 303 -2.93 5.64 9.40
CA TRP A 303 -2.56 6.01 8.04
C TRP A 303 -3.77 6.26 7.15
N ASP A 304 -3.58 7.04 6.07
CA ASP A 304 -4.61 7.31 5.07
C ASP A 304 -4.92 6.08 4.20
N VAL A 305 -3.99 5.12 4.13
CA VAL A 305 -4.16 3.88 3.38
C VAL A 305 -4.43 2.73 4.35
N PRO A 306 -5.46 1.89 4.12
CA PRO A 306 -5.73 0.75 4.99
C PRO A 306 -4.63 -0.32 4.85
N LEU A 307 -4.24 -0.90 5.97
CA LEU A 307 -3.12 -1.82 6.11
C LEU A 307 -3.55 -3.29 6.28
N ASN A 308 -4.77 -3.65 5.89
CA ASN A 308 -5.30 -5.02 5.99
C ASN A 308 -5.15 -5.65 7.40
N GLY A 309 -5.38 -4.85 8.44
CA GLY A 309 -5.29 -5.28 9.84
C GLY A 309 -3.88 -5.20 10.47
N ILE A 310 -2.86 -4.84 9.69
CA ILE A 310 -1.53 -4.53 10.23
C ILE A 310 -1.48 -3.01 10.42
N GLU A 311 -2.01 -2.54 11.53
CA GLU A 311 -1.89 -1.13 11.89
C GLU A 311 -0.45 -0.84 12.28
N GLY A 312 0.24 -0.15 11.41
CA GLY A 312 1.56 0.46 11.39
C GLY A 312 2.35 0.62 12.69
N THR A 313 2.59 -0.46 13.41
CA THR A 313 3.45 -0.47 14.59
C THR A 313 4.79 -1.09 14.25
N SER A 314 5.87 -0.43 14.65
CA SER A 314 7.17 -1.07 14.65
C SER A 314 7.22 -2.19 15.71
N ALA A 315 7.81 -3.34 15.35
CA ALA A 315 8.09 -4.43 16.29
C ALA A 315 9.52 -4.29 16.82
N ILE A 316 9.68 -3.42 17.81
CA ILE A 316 10.96 -3.24 18.53
C ILE A 316 10.85 -3.99 19.85
N ARG A 317 11.77 -4.94 20.06
CA ARG A 317 11.81 -5.76 21.26
C ARG A 317 12.08 -4.89 22.49
N TYR A 318 11.44 -5.25 23.59
CA TYR A 318 11.69 -4.63 24.89
C TYR A 318 12.27 -5.66 25.86
N PRO A 319 13.28 -5.30 26.67
CA PRO A 319 13.80 -6.21 27.72
C PRO A 319 12.67 -6.63 28.66
N ASN A 320 12.66 -7.90 29.05
CA ASN A 320 11.67 -8.50 29.96
C ASN A 320 10.22 -8.55 29.43
N ASP A 321 9.98 -8.29 28.14
CA ASP A 321 8.68 -8.57 27.54
C ASP A 321 8.47 -10.07 27.41
N LYS A 322 7.39 -10.57 28.02
CA LYS A 322 7.05 -12.01 28.01
C LYS A 322 6.78 -12.58 26.62
N ASN A 323 6.44 -11.71 25.69
CA ASN A 323 6.08 -12.08 24.30
C ASN A 323 7.28 -11.98 23.34
N ASN A 324 8.39 -11.39 23.76
CA ASN A 324 9.55 -11.15 22.92
C ASN A 324 10.83 -11.66 23.57
N TYR A 325 11.53 -12.52 22.84
CA TYR A 325 12.82 -13.02 23.32
C TYR A 325 13.88 -11.91 23.27
N TRP A 326 14.44 -11.57 24.44
CA TRP A 326 15.60 -10.70 24.59
C TRP A 326 16.84 -11.52 24.92
N SER A 327 17.86 -11.49 24.07
CA SER A 327 19.15 -12.16 24.28
C SER A 327 20.25 -11.16 24.65
N LYS A 328 21.38 -11.68 25.14
CA LYS A 328 22.57 -10.83 25.38
C LYS A 328 23.05 -10.11 24.12
N THR A 329 22.75 -10.64 22.92
CA THR A 329 23.17 -10.05 21.65
C THR A 329 22.12 -9.09 21.06
N THR A 330 20.90 -9.04 21.60
CA THR A 330 19.82 -8.19 21.05
C THR A 330 20.21 -6.70 21.03
N LEU A 331 20.68 -6.15 22.16
CA LEU A 331 21.06 -4.75 22.25
C LEU A 331 22.16 -4.34 21.23
N PRO A 332 23.34 -5.03 21.18
CA PRO A 332 24.35 -4.65 20.20
C PRO A 332 23.90 -4.86 18.73
N TRP A 333 23.08 -5.88 18.41
CA TRP A 333 22.55 -6.07 17.05
C TRP A 333 21.50 -5.01 16.69
N MET A 334 20.67 -4.60 17.64
CA MET A 334 19.71 -3.52 17.45
C MET A 334 20.40 -2.18 17.12
N SER A 335 21.59 -1.93 17.68
CA SER A 335 22.31 -0.68 17.46
C SER A 335 22.62 -0.38 15.99
N PHE A 336 22.70 -1.40 15.14
CA PHE A 336 22.90 -1.26 13.71
C PHE A 336 21.73 -1.81 12.88
N GLY A 337 20.54 -1.90 13.50
CA GLY A 337 19.25 -2.09 12.85
C GLY A 337 18.85 -3.53 12.57
N TYR A 338 19.38 -4.49 13.33
CA TYR A 338 18.93 -5.88 13.33
C TYR A 338 18.13 -6.22 14.59
N GLU A 339 17.44 -7.34 14.59
CA GLU A 339 16.54 -7.75 15.70
C GLU A 339 15.46 -6.70 16.04
N THR A 340 15.15 -5.83 15.09
CA THR A 340 14.09 -4.83 15.16
C THR A 340 13.41 -4.72 13.79
N GLN A 341 12.10 -4.52 13.79
CA GLN A 341 11.33 -4.45 12.54
C GLN A 341 10.57 -3.14 12.50
N ILE A 342 10.81 -2.35 11.46
CA ILE A 342 10.25 -0.99 11.32
C ILE A 342 9.78 -0.80 9.89
N PRO A 343 8.52 -0.39 9.65
CA PRO A 343 8.07 -0.05 8.32
C PRO A 343 8.89 1.12 7.72
N PRO A 344 9.16 1.11 6.40
CA PRO A 344 9.96 2.14 5.75
C PRO A 344 9.52 3.57 6.02
N ILE A 345 8.22 3.81 6.13
CA ILE A 345 7.64 5.14 6.38
C ILE A 345 8.10 5.76 7.73
N TYR A 346 8.32 4.93 8.76
CA TYR A 346 8.81 5.43 10.06
C TYR A 346 10.25 5.91 9.96
N MET A 347 11.10 5.18 9.22
CA MET A 347 12.48 5.60 8.98
C MET A 347 12.52 6.89 8.16
N LEU A 348 11.67 7.01 7.13
CA LEU A 348 11.53 8.25 6.37
C LEU A 348 11.11 9.41 7.27
N MET A 349 10.10 9.21 8.13
CA MET A 349 9.61 10.21 9.06
C MET A 349 10.72 10.66 10.04
N PHE A 350 11.54 9.74 10.53
CA PHE A 350 12.68 10.04 11.38
C PHE A 350 13.71 10.93 10.67
N TYR A 351 14.16 10.52 9.47
CA TYR A 351 15.13 11.32 8.70
C TYR A 351 14.56 12.66 8.25
N ASN A 352 13.26 12.71 7.94
CA ASN A 352 12.57 13.97 7.68
C ASN A 352 12.60 14.91 8.90
N GLY A 353 12.43 14.36 10.11
CA GLY A 353 12.57 15.11 11.34
C GLY A 353 13.94 15.77 11.50
N ILE A 354 15.02 15.04 11.17
CA ILE A 354 16.39 15.60 11.16
C ILE A 354 16.51 16.73 10.15
N ALA A 355 16.05 16.52 8.92
CA ALA A 355 16.08 17.51 7.84
C ALA A 355 15.22 18.75 8.15
N ASN A 356 14.22 18.61 9.03
CA ASN A 356 13.28 19.66 9.44
C ASN A 356 13.65 20.30 10.79
N GLY A 357 14.94 20.29 11.15
CA GLY A 357 15.43 20.91 12.38
C GLY A 357 14.92 20.25 13.66
N GLY A 358 14.74 18.94 13.67
CA GLY A 358 14.26 18.15 14.80
C GLY A 358 12.73 18.01 14.88
N LYS A 359 11.99 18.66 13.98
CA LYS A 359 10.52 18.60 13.97
C LYS A 359 10.04 17.44 13.12
N MET A 360 9.67 16.35 13.76
CA MET A 360 9.10 15.18 13.09
C MET A 360 7.62 15.39 12.75
N ILE A 361 7.25 15.23 11.49
CA ILE A 361 5.88 15.43 11.00
C ILE A 361 5.33 14.08 10.52
N LYS A 362 4.08 13.78 10.88
CA LYS A 362 3.38 12.60 10.39
C LYS A 362 3.12 12.74 8.90
N PRO A 363 3.56 11.78 8.06
CA PRO A 363 3.26 11.76 6.64
C PRO A 363 1.77 11.59 6.36
N PHE A 364 1.28 12.22 5.28
CA PHE A 364 -0.11 12.10 4.85
C PHE A 364 -0.24 12.19 3.33
N ILE A 365 -1.37 11.67 2.81
CA ILE A 365 -1.68 11.60 1.38
C ILE A 365 -2.97 12.36 1.08
N ALA A 366 -4.00 12.23 1.92
CA ALA A 366 -5.24 12.98 1.77
C ALA A 366 -5.04 14.43 2.25
N LYS A 367 -5.02 15.38 1.30
CA LYS A 367 -4.75 16.79 1.57
C LYS A 367 -6.00 17.53 2.01
N LYS A 368 -7.08 17.36 1.29
CA LYS A 368 -8.39 17.97 1.60
C LYS A 368 -9.53 17.20 0.96
N PHE A 369 -10.70 17.40 1.52
CA PHE A 369 -11.95 16.89 0.99
C PHE A 369 -12.74 18.07 0.43
N VAL A 370 -13.37 17.86 -0.72
CA VAL A 370 -14.07 18.90 -1.48
C VAL A 370 -15.48 18.38 -1.76
N GLU A 371 -16.50 19.16 -1.43
CA GLU A 371 -17.88 18.86 -1.72
C GLU A 371 -18.33 19.66 -2.95
N ASN A 372 -18.83 18.94 -3.98
CA ASN A 372 -19.31 19.55 -5.24
C ASN A 372 -18.31 20.54 -5.86
N GLY A 373 -17.01 20.22 -5.83
CA GLY A 373 -15.96 21.03 -6.44
C GLY A 373 -15.62 22.33 -5.68
N LYS A 374 -16.06 22.48 -4.43
CA LYS A 374 -15.79 23.66 -3.57
C LYS A 374 -15.02 23.32 -2.33
#